data_5c3e5a4d3b9e26af67797de46eb94325
#
_entry.id   5c3e5a4d3b9e26af67797de46eb94325
#
_cell.length_a   1.000
_cell.length_b   1.000
_cell.length_c   1.000
_cell.angle_alpha   90.00
_cell.angle_beta   90.00
_cell.angle_gamma   90.00
#
_symmetry.space_group_name_H-M   'P 1'
#
loop_
_entity.id
_entity.type
_entity.pdbx_description
1 polymer ?
#
loop_
_entity_poly.entity_id
_entity_poly.type
_entity_poly.pdbx_seq_one_letter_code
_entity_poly.pdbx_strand_id
1 'polypeptide(L)'
;MAGKGQRVAKCTEGPQGTASLSGGLQKPLNRLTIKKVEMDTIKVGIVGYGVIGRRVADAVRLQGDMKLLGVVKRTSDYRARSIVEKGIPLYSLKEGAFAEGVSSGGINDLLREVDVVVDASPDGVGAANRAGHYEATGVHGIFEGGEEPSVADASFVAQANYEEAMRKRWIRVVSCNTTGLSRIISSIGRGVRIERVIATLIRRSTDPDESSKGPIDSIVPDPLSLPSHHADDVRTVLHGLDIVTAAVKVPVTRMHVHSLAIKLGQAASTSDIMDSIGSSRRILLFRGSDGFRSTSQIMDYARELNRPAGRGDLYELAVWQDSVSVRDGWAYMMTAVHQESIVVPENVDAIRASFGVEAAASMDATDSSLGIVRSPSA
;
A
#
# COMPACT_ATOMS: atom_id res chain seq x y z
N MET A 1 -66.42 7.98 -11.56
CA MET A 1 -67.21 8.90 -10.67
C MET A 1 -66.21 9.60 -9.79
N ALA A 2 -66.04 10.81 -10.13
CA ALA A 2 -66.21 12.06 -9.35
C ALA A 2 -65.34 12.08 -8.08
N GLY A 3 -64.47 12.98 -7.80
CA GLY A 3 -64.17 14.32 -8.29
C GLY A 3 -63.93 15.25 -7.10
N LYS A 4 -63.08 16.25 -7.29
CA LYS A 4 -62.91 17.49 -6.49
C LYS A 4 -61.99 17.37 -5.27
N GLY A 5 -61.12 18.33 -4.96
CA GLY A 5 -60.94 19.67 -5.55
C GLY A 5 -59.81 20.40 -4.77
N GLN A 6 -59.17 21.27 -5.49
CA GLN A 6 -58.17 22.24 -5.05
C GLN A 6 -58.64 23.18 -3.93
N ARG A 7 -57.74 23.65 -3.06
CA ARG A 7 -57.74 25.06 -2.61
C ARG A 7 -56.31 25.61 -2.46
N VAL A 8 -56.07 26.59 -3.25
CA VAL A 8 -54.96 27.58 -3.16
C VAL A 8 -55.35 28.60 -2.12
N ALA A 9 -54.43 29.06 -1.27
CA ALA A 9 -54.60 30.25 -0.47
C ALA A 9 -53.36 31.16 -0.70
N LYS A 10 -53.70 32.42 -1.03
CA LYS A 10 -52.83 33.51 -1.43
C LYS A 10 -52.12 34.17 -0.25
N CYS A 11 -51.00 34.80 -0.61
CA CYS A 11 -50.20 35.77 0.15
C CYS A 11 -50.97 36.97 0.65
N THR A 12 -50.54 37.53 1.79
CA THR A 12 -50.67 38.96 2.11
C THR A 12 -49.34 39.50 2.64
N GLU A 13 -48.93 40.62 2.02
CA GLU A 13 -47.72 41.42 2.33
C GLU A 13 -47.93 42.35 3.54
N GLY A 14 -46.81 42.68 4.20
CA GLY A 14 -46.41 43.98 4.72
C GLY A 14 -46.37 44.11 6.25
N PRO A 15 -45.68 45.10 6.86
CA PRO A 15 -44.81 46.10 6.25
C PRO A 15 -43.42 46.23 6.89
N GLN A 16 -42.61 47.04 6.24
CA GLN A 16 -41.25 47.46 6.54
C GLN A 16 -41.07 48.15 7.91
N GLY A 17 -40.03 47.78 8.62
CA GLY A 17 -39.53 48.54 9.77
C GLY A 17 -38.01 48.65 9.71
N THR A 18 -37.53 49.85 9.34
CA THR A 18 -36.13 50.26 9.38
C THR A 18 -35.65 50.47 10.79
N ALA A 19 -34.56 49.77 11.18
CA ALA A 19 -33.75 50.18 12.33
C ALA A 19 -32.26 50.00 11.97
N SER A 20 -31.60 51.14 11.78
CA SER A 20 -30.16 51.27 11.68
C SER A 20 -29.53 51.09 13.05
N LEU A 21 -28.54 50.21 13.19
CA LEU A 21 -27.56 50.28 14.27
C LEU A 21 -26.16 50.08 13.69
N SER A 22 -25.38 51.07 13.99
CA SER A 22 -23.99 51.33 13.63
C SER A 22 -22.99 50.33 14.25
N GLY A 23 -21.94 50.05 13.47
CA GLY A 23 -20.58 50.04 14.00
C GLY A 23 -20.08 48.77 14.66
N GLY A 24 -19.42 47.94 13.90
CA GLY A 24 -18.52 46.92 14.40
C GLY A 24 -17.55 46.50 13.30
N LEU A 25 -16.41 47.16 13.22
CA LEU A 25 -15.28 46.76 12.37
C LEU A 25 -14.79 45.39 12.78
N GLN A 26 -15.23 44.34 12.08
CA GLN A 26 -14.56 43.06 12.09
C GLN A 26 -13.28 43.14 11.26
N LYS A 27 -12.11 43.05 11.93
CA LYS A 27 -10.83 42.85 11.27
C LYS A 27 -10.87 41.56 10.46
N PRO A 28 -10.37 41.56 9.21
CA PRO A 28 -10.27 40.34 8.46
C PRO A 28 -9.29 39.40 9.14
N LEU A 29 -9.75 38.19 9.44
CA LEU A 29 -8.89 37.05 9.83
C LEU A 29 -7.83 36.90 8.76
N ASN A 30 -6.58 37.13 9.14
CA ASN A 30 -5.40 36.79 8.33
C ASN A 30 -5.51 35.34 7.86
N ARG A 31 -5.79 35.13 6.59
CA ARG A 31 -5.52 33.87 5.92
C ARG A 31 -4.03 33.63 6.04
N LEU A 32 -3.65 32.73 6.94
CA LEU A 32 -2.32 32.13 6.94
C LEU A 32 -2.13 31.48 5.56
N THR A 33 -1.43 32.19 4.69
CA THR A 33 -0.95 31.63 3.42
C THR A 33 0.12 30.61 3.82
N ILE A 34 -0.27 29.35 3.88
CA ILE A 34 0.70 28.26 3.96
C ILE A 34 1.54 28.39 2.69
N LYS A 35 2.77 28.86 2.83
CA LYS A 35 3.75 28.82 1.75
C LYS A 35 3.86 27.35 1.35
N LYS A 36 3.33 27.00 0.17
CA LYS A 36 3.59 25.74 -0.49
C LYS A 36 5.09 25.72 -0.71
N VAL A 37 5.81 24.92 0.06
CA VAL A 37 7.22 24.63 -0.24
C VAL A 37 7.15 23.92 -1.57
N GLU A 38 7.58 24.57 -2.65
CA GLU A 38 7.81 23.91 -3.94
C GLU A 38 8.95 22.96 -3.71
N MET A 39 8.64 21.70 -3.44
CA MET A 39 9.62 20.63 -3.51
C MET A 39 9.91 20.36 -4.99
N ASP A 40 11.18 20.33 -5.34
CA ASP A 40 11.59 19.89 -6.65
C ASP A 40 10.99 18.51 -6.94
N THR A 41 10.56 18.28 -8.17
CA THR A 41 9.98 17.01 -8.59
C THR A 41 10.98 15.87 -8.39
N ILE A 42 10.65 14.88 -7.57
CA ILE A 42 11.51 13.71 -7.30
C ILE A 42 11.61 12.86 -8.57
N LYS A 43 12.81 12.65 -9.06
CA LYS A 43 13.11 11.85 -10.24
C LYS A 43 13.31 10.39 -9.85
N VAL A 44 12.46 9.50 -10.37
CA VAL A 44 12.39 8.10 -9.97
C VAL A 44 12.83 7.19 -11.11
N GLY A 45 13.70 6.22 -10.80
CA GLY A 45 14.03 5.09 -11.64
C GLY A 45 13.44 3.79 -11.06
N ILE A 46 13.01 2.87 -11.91
CA ILE A 46 12.54 1.53 -11.49
C ILE A 46 13.52 0.48 -11.99
N VAL A 47 14.03 -0.35 -11.09
CA VAL A 47 14.89 -1.49 -11.45
C VAL A 47 14.09 -2.78 -11.23
N GLY A 48 13.92 -3.56 -12.31
CA GLY A 48 13.00 -4.70 -12.33
C GLY A 48 11.55 -4.28 -12.70
N TYR A 49 11.02 -4.88 -13.76
CA TYR A 49 9.65 -4.60 -14.25
C TYR A 49 8.80 -5.87 -14.20
N GLY A 50 8.82 -6.52 -13.04
CA GLY A 50 8.00 -7.67 -12.68
C GLY A 50 6.56 -7.27 -12.29
N VAL A 51 5.90 -8.13 -11.54
CA VAL A 51 4.52 -7.90 -11.09
C VAL A 51 4.38 -6.68 -10.18
N ILE A 52 5.39 -6.38 -9.36
CA ILE A 52 5.41 -5.21 -8.48
C ILE A 52 5.98 -3.98 -9.21
N GLY A 53 7.17 -4.07 -9.79
CA GLY A 53 7.85 -2.92 -10.39
C GLY A 53 7.02 -2.19 -11.45
N ARG A 54 6.23 -2.92 -12.26
CA ARG A 54 5.29 -2.28 -13.22
C ARG A 54 4.15 -1.52 -12.54
N ARG A 55 3.68 -1.98 -11.38
CA ARG A 55 2.65 -1.29 -10.59
C ARG A 55 3.20 -0.05 -9.91
N VAL A 56 4.40 -0.15 -9.37
CA VAL A 56 5.10 1.01 -8.79
C VAL A 56 5.39 2.06 -9.86
N ALA A 57 5.84 1.64 -11.06
CA ALA A 57 6.03 2.56 -12.19
C ALA A 57 4.74 3.29 -12.59
N ASP A 58 3.61 2.57 -12.68
CA ASP A 58 2.32 3.18 -12.97
C ASP A 58 1.87 4.10 -11.82
N ALA A 59 2.11 3.72 -10.55
CA ALA A 59 1.79 4.54 -9.38
C ALA A 59 2.62 5.84 -9.30
N VAL A 60 3.92 5.77 -9.56
CA VAL A 60 4.82 6.94 -9.62
C VAL A 60 4.36 7.94 -10.68
N ARG A 61 3.91 7.47 -11.83
CA ARG A 61 3.40 8.35 -12.90
C ARG A 61 2.11 9.09 -12.54
N LEU A 62 1.39 8.64 -11.53
CA LEU A 62 0.19 9.30 -11.01
C LEU A 62 0.49 10.34 -9.94
N GLN A 63 1.74 10.42 -9.45
CA GLN A 63 2.12 11.39 -8.42
C GLN A 63 2.45 12.76 -9.03
N GLY A 64 1.90 13.83 -8.43
CA GLY A 64 2.15 15.19 -8.91
C GLY A 64 3.54 15.74 -8.54
N ASP A 65 4.21 15.10 -7.58
CA ASP A 65 5.53 15.46 -7.05
C ASP A 65 6.64 14.51 -7.48
N MET A 66 6.35 13.55 -8.37
CA MET A 66 7.32 12.57 -8.87
C MET A 66 7.33 12.51 -10.39
N LYS A 67 8.48 12.13 -10.95
CA LYS A 67 8.64 11.88 -12.38
C LYS A 67 9.38 10.58 -12.62
N LEU A 68 8.72 9.62 -13.28
CA LEU A 68 9.38 8.40 -13.74
C LEU A 68 10.31 8.74 -14.92
N LEU A 69 11.63 8.57 -14.74
CA LEU A 69 12.62 8.82 -15.79
C LEU A 69 12.93 7.58 -16.61
N GLY A 70 12.78 6.39 -16.05
CA GLY A 70 13.03 5.18 -16.79
C GLY A 70 12.89 3.90 -15.99
N VAL A 71 12.99 2.79 -16.71
CA VAL A 71 12.89 1.44 -16.17
C VAL A 71 14.10 0.63 -16.62
N VAL A 72 14.73 -0.07 -15.68
CA VAL A 72 15.86 -0.97 -15.97
C VAL A 72 15.37 -2.41 -16.08
N LYS A 73 15.79 -3.13 -17.12
CA LYS A 73 15.55 -4.57 -17.28
C LYS A 73 16.83 -5.32 -17.66
N ARG A 74 16.85 -6.61 -17.28
CA ARG A 74 17.95 -7.52 -17.60
C ARG A 74 17.77 -8.24 -18.93
N THR A 75 16.53 -8.49 -19.35
CA THR A 75 16.18 -9.35 -20.49
C THR A 75 15.17 -8.69 -21.40
N SER A 76 15.30 -8.97 -22.70
CA SER A 76 14.31 -8.61 -23.71
C SER A 76 13.18 -9.65 -23.69
N ASP A 77 11.98 -9.21 -23.28
CA ASP A 77 10.76 -10.02 -23.24
C ASP A 77 9.54 -9.14 -23.58
N TYR A 78 8.33 -9.71 -23.53
CA TYR A 78 7.10 -8.97 -23.80
C TYR A 78 6.90 -7.75 -22.89
N ARG A 79 7.50 -7.73 -21.68
CA ARG A 79 7.44 -6.59 -20.76
C ARG A 79 8.35 -5.47 -21.20
N ALA A 80 9.55 -5.79 -21.74
CA ALA A 80 10.41 -4.79 -22.34
C ALA A 80 9.67 -4.08 -23.49
N ARG A 81 8.99 -4.85 -24.33
CA ARG A 81 8.14 -4.31 -25.39
C ARG A 81 7.03 -3.40 -24.83
N SER A 82 6.34 -3.84 -23.77
CA SER A 82 5.29 -3.03 -23.12
C SER A 82 5.81 -1.72 -22.52
N ILE A 83 7.06 -1.67 -22.05
CA ILE A 83 7.70 -0.43 -21.56
C ILE A 83 7.84 0.57 -22.71
N VAL A 84 8.39 0.11 -23.83
CA VAL A 84 8.61 0.95 -25.02
C VAL A 84 7.27 1.43 -25.59
N GLU A 85 6.26 0.55 -25.71
CA GLU A 85 4.92 0.89 -26.18
C GLU A 85 4.22 1.93 -25.30
N LYS A 86 4.54 1.97 -23.99
CA LYS A 86 4.05 3.00 -23.06
C LYS A 86 4.84 4.32 -23.11
N GLY A 87 5.85 4.42 -23.97
CA GLY A 87 6.73 5.59 -24.08
C GLY A 87 7.61 5.81 -22.86
N ILE A 88 7.91 4.76 -22.08
CA ILE A 88 8.79 4.83 -20.92
C ILE A 88 10.23 4.53 -21.40
N PRO A 89 11.24 5.37 -21.04
CA PRO A 89 12.63 5.07 -21.36
C PRO A 89 13.07 3.74 -20.75
N LEU A 90 13.62 2.85 -21.57
CA LEU A 90 14.10 1.54 -21.16
C LEU A 90 15.62 1.55 -21.05
N TYR A 91 16.14 1.12 -19.92
CA TYR A 91 17.58 0.98 -19.67
C TYR A 91 17.96 -0.48 -19.48
N SER A 92 19.18 -0.81 -19.83
CA SER A 92 19.72 -2.16 -19.71
C SER A 92 20.51 -2.35 -18.43
N LEU A 93 20.26 -3.47 -17.71
CA LEU A 93 21.12 -3.90 -16.61
C LEU A 93 22.39 -4.58 -17.12
N LYS A 94 22.34 -5.20 -18.31
CA LYS A 94 23.48 -5.88 -18.94
C LYS A 94 23.69 -5.30 -20.34
N GLU A 95 24.94 -5.02 -20.65
CA GLU A 95 25.32 -4.62 -22.01
C GLU A 95 24.90 -5.71 -23.02
N GLY A 96 24.39 -5.30 -24.18
CA GLY A 96 23.95 -6.21 -25.24
C GLY A 96 22.64 -6.97 -24.97
N ALA A 97 21.91 -6.69 -23.87
CA ALA A 97 20.65 -7.39 -23.56
C ALA A 97 19.49 -7.00 -24.48
N PHE A 98 19.60 -5.89 -25.21
CA PHE A 98 18.58 -5.38 -26.13
C PHE A 98 19.18 -5.12 -27.51
N ALA A 99 18.34 -5.21 -28.54
CA ALA A 99 18.73 -4.80 -29.89
C ALA A 99 19.08 -3.30 -29.92
N GLU A 100 19.89 -2.91 -30.89
CA GLU A 100 20.29 -1.51 -31.10
C GLU A 100 19.08 -0.59 -31.24
N GLY A 101 19.08 0.54 -30.55
CA GLY A 101 17.99 1.53 -30.58
C GLY A 101 16.78 1.19 -29.69
N VAL A 102 16.74 0.03 -29.02
CA VAL A 102 15.64 -0.34 -28.11
C VAL A 102 15.84 0.21 -26.70
N SER A 103 17.08 0.23 -26.20
CA SER A 103 17.38 0.81 -24.89
C SER A 103 17.95 2.22 -25.04
N SER A 104 17.62 3.08 -24.06
CA SER A 104 18.13 4.45 -23.94
C SER A 104 19.56 4.52 -23.35
N GLY A 105 20.09 3.39 -22.88
CA GLY A 105 21.41 3.29 -22.25
C GLY A 105 21.51 2.18 -21.23
N GLY A 106 22.57 2.19 -20.40
CA GLY A 106 22.77 1.28 -19.29
C GLY A 106 22.19 1.82 -17.98
N ILE A 107 22.16 0.96 -16.94
CA ILE A 107 21.71 1.36 -15.59
C ILE A 107 22.44 2.61 -15.08
N ASN A 108 23.75 2.70 -15.29
CA ASN A 108 24.54 3.85 -14.81
C ASN A 108 24.17 5.17 -15.49
N ASP A 109 23.60 5.12 -16.71
CA ASP A 109 23.11 6.32 -17.37
C ASP A 109 21.84 6.84 -16.69
N LEU A 110 20.92 5.94 -16.32
CA LEU A 110 19.73 6.29 -15.55
C LEU A 110 20.12 6.83 -14.15
N LEU A 111 21.08 6.20 -13.46
CA LEU A 111 21.48 6.57 -12.11
C LEU A 111 22.09 7.98 -12.01
N ARG A 112 22.59 8.55 -13.11
CA ARG A 112 23.07 9.95 -13.14
C ARG A 112 21.95 10.97 -13.19
N GLU A 113 20.73 10.55 -13.50
CA GLU A 113 19.60 11.45 -13.75
C GLU A 113 18.52 11.36 -12.68
N VAL A 114 18.48 10.26 -11.91
CA VAL A 114 17.44 10.02 -10.88
C VAL A 114 17.91 10.39 -9.49
N ASP A 115 16.96 10.77 -8.63
CA ASP A 115 17.19 11.03 -7.21
C ASP A 115 17.01 9.75 -6.38
N VAL A 116 16.15 8.84 -6.84
CA VAL A 116 15.83 7.59 -6.17
C VAL A 116 15.56 6.46 -7.16
N VAL A 117 15.95 5.25 -6.78
CA VAL A 117 15.55 4.02 -7.48
C VAL A 117 14.66 3.17 -6.58
N VAL A 118 13.61 2.57 -7.18
CA VAL A 118 12.88 1.47 -6.56
C VAL A 118 13.36 0.18 -7.20
N ASP A 119 14.01 -0.66 -6.42
CA ASP A 119 14.51 -1.98 -6.86
C ASP A 119 13.48 -3.06 -6.51
N ALA A 120 12.76 -3.51 -7.53
CA ALA A 120 11.80 -4.60 -7.49
C ALA A 120 12.34 -5.84 -8.22
N SER A 121 13.63 -6.07 -8.09
CA SER A 121 14.31 -7.26 -8.60
C SER A 121 13.99 -8.49 -7.72
N PRO A 122 14.30 -9.72 -8.19
CA PRO A 122 14.22 -10.91 -7.36
C PRO A 122 15.11 -10.81 -6.11
N ASP A 123 14.75 -11.56 -5.08
CA ASP A 123 15.47 -11.69 -3.81
C ASP A 123 16.99 -11.80 -3.98
N GLY A 124 17.74 -11.02 -3.18
CA GLY A 124 19.20 -10.92 -3.20
C GLY A 124 19.79 -10.12 -4.35
N VAL A 125 19.00 -9.81 -5.39
CA VAL A 125 19.47 -9.03 -6.54
C VAL A 125 19.54 -7.54 -6.20
N GLY A 126 18.60 -7.03 -5.41
CA GLY A 126 18.61 -5.64 -4.95
C GLY A 126 19.83 -5.33 -4.09
N ALA A 127 20.23 -6.24 -3.19
CA ALA A 127 21.46 -6.12 -2.41
C ALA A 127 22.70 -6.08 -3.32
N ALA A 128 22.76 -6.94 -4.34
CA ALA A 128 23.84 -6.94 -5.31
C ALA A 128 23.86 -5.65 -6.16
N ASN A 129 22.69 -5.14 -6.58
CA ASN A 129 22.57 -3.89 -7.31
C ASN A 129 23.00 -2.69 -6.43
N ARG A 130 22.63 -2.69 -5.14
CA ARG A 130 23.07 -1.68 -4.20
C ARG A 130 24.58 -1.58 -4.17
N ALA A 131 25.26 -2.69 -3.90
CA ALA A 131 26.73 -2.74 -3.80
C ALA A 131 27.42 -2.44 -5.15
N GLY A 132 26.88 -2.94 -6.25
CA GLY A 132 27.51 -2.81 -7.58
C GLY A 132 27.24 -1.50 -8.31
N HIS A 133 26.11 -0.83 -8.00
CA HIS A 133 25.65 0.33 -8.77
C HIS A 133 25.27 1.54 -7.92
N TYR A 134 24.55 1.36 -6.78
CA TYR A 134 23.91 2.50 -6.11
C TYR A 134 24.83 3.20 -5.10
N GLU A 135 25.64 2.45 -4.36
CA GLU A 135 26.48 3.02 -3.28
C GLU A 135 27.45 4.10 -3.78
N ALA A 136 27.97 3.92 -4.99
CA ALA A 136 28.90 4.87 -5.61
C ALA A 136 28.23 6.15 -6.15
N THR A 137 26.88 6.21 -6.10
CA THR A 137 26.09 7.35 -6.59
C THR A 137 25.47 8.12 -5.42
N GLY A 138 24.82 9.25 -5.70
CA GLY A 138 24.04 10.00 -4.72
C GLY A 138 22.59 9.51 -4.56
N VAL A 139 22.16 8.48 -5.30
CA VAL A 139 20.75 8.04 -5.33
C VAL A 139 20.30 7.43 -4.01
N HIS A 140 19.02 7.61 -3.69
CA HIS A 140 18.33 6.84 -2.66
C HIS A 140 17.85 5.50 -3.23
N GLY A 141 17.70 4.48 -2.39
CA GLY A 141 17.22 3.17 -2.81
C GLY A 141 16.07 2.67 -1.96
N ILE A 142 14.99 2.29 -2.64
CA ILE A 142 13.82 1.62 -2.05
C ILE A 142 13.86 0.18 -2.53
N PHE A 143 13.99 -0.78 -1.61
CA PHE A 143 14.11 -2.20 -1.92
C PHE A 143 12.78 -2.89 -1.63
N GLU A 144 12.26 -3.59 -2.63
CA GLU A 144 10.95 -4.23 -2.56
C GLU A 144 11.08 -5.68 -2.05
N GLY A 145 10.29 -6.01 -1.07
CA GLY A 145 9.78 -7.21 -0.46
C GLY A 145 10.59 -8.48 -0.27
N GLY A 146 11.49 -8.84 -1.13
CA GLY A 146 12.22 -10.11 -1.04
C GLY A 146 13.58 -10.01 -0.35
N GLU A 147 14.06 -8.81 -0.12
CA GLU A 147 15.40 -8.59 0.41
C GLU A 147 15.49 -8.79 1.93
N GLU A 148 16.67 -9.20 2.39
CA GLU A 148 16.97 -9.28 3.82
C GLU A 148 16.97 -7.88 4.47
N PRO A 149 16.64 -7.75 5.78
CA PRO A 149 16.61 -6.46 6.47
C PRO A 149 17.92 -5.67 6.38
N SER A 150 19.05 -6.35 6.29
CA SER A 150 20.39 -5.76 6.19
C SER A 150 20.62 -4.94 4.90
N VAL A 151 19.76 -5.07 3.91
CA VAL A 151 19.85 -4.28 2.67
C VAL A 151 19.54 -2.80 2.89
N ALA A 152 18.89 -2.44 3.99
CA ALA A 152 18.39 -1.09 4.21
C ALA A 152 18.61 -0.58 5.64
N ASP A 153 18.45 0.73 5.83
CA ASP A 153 18.53 1.39 7.13
C ASP A 153 17.25 1.22 7.95
N ALA A 154 16.13 0.96 7.27
CA ALA A 154 14.83 0.71 7.89
C ALA A 154 13.96 -0.21 7.03
N SER A 155 13.20 -1.11 7.68
CA SER A 155 12.05 -1.80 7.10
C SER A 155 10.81 -0.93 7.26
N PHE A 156 9.90 -0.94 6.28
CA PHE A 156 8.89 0.12 6.17
C PHE A 156 7.48 -0.40 5.90
N VAL A 157 6.54 0.12 6.69
CA VAL A 157 5.09 0.13 6.43
C VAL A 157 4.57 1.50 6.87
N ALA A 158 4.03 2.29 5.96
CA ALA A 158 3.68 3.69 6.19
C ALA A 158 2.78 3.93 7.42
N GLN A 159 1.81 3.07 7.68
CA GLN A 159 0.91 3.19 8.82
C GLN A 159 1.51 2.75 10.16
N ALA A 160 2.62 2.02 10.14
CA ALA A 160 3.20 1.38 11.32
C ALA A 160 4.42 2.12 11.88
N ASN A 161 5.38 2.47 11.02
CA ASN A 161 6.67 2.98 11.45
C ASN A 161 7.27 4.05 10.49
N TYR A 162 6.45 4.92 9.94
CA TYR A 162 6.85 5.93 8.96
C TYR A 162 8.09 6.74 9.38
N GLU A 163 8.12 7.18 10.64
CA GLU A 163 9.17 8.06 11.16
C GLU A 163 10.56 7.41 11.17
N GLU A 164 10.63 6.08 11.26
CA GLU A 164 11.90 5.35 11.23
C GLU A 164 12.58 5.43 9.85
N ALA A 165 11.80 5.60 8.79
CA ALA A 165 12.28 5.71 7.42
C ALA A 165 12.55 7.16 6.98
N MET A 166 12.16 8.15 7.78
CA MET A 166 12.33 9.56 7.45
C MET A 166 13.81 9.90 7.20
N ARG A 167 14.09 10.46 6.01
CA ARG A 167 15.42 10.86 5.56
C ARG A 167 16.47 9.74 5.51
N LYS A 168 16.00 8.47 5.51
CA LYS A 168 16.88 7.33 5.27
C LYS A 168 17.19 7.19 3.78
N ARG A 169 18.45 6.88 3.48
CA ARG A 169 18.88 6.67 2.09
C ARG A 169 18.42 5.32 1.55
N TRP A 170 18.41 4.30 2.40
CA TRP A 170 18.07 2.93 2.05
C TRP A 170 16.86 2.47 2.86
N ILE A 171 15.77 2.18 2.18
CA ILE A 171 14.50 1.75 2.81
C ILE A 171 14.07 0.44 2.19
N ARG A 172 13.72 -0.53 3.01
CA ARG A 172 13.13 -1.79 2.57
C ARG A 172 11.61 -1.76 2.78
N VAL A 173 10.86 -1.81 1.70
CA VAL A 173 9.42 -2.09 1.75
C VAL A 173 9.25 -3.58 1.97
N VAL A 174 8.61 -3.97 3.05
CA VAL A 174 8.45 -5.36 3.45
C VAL A 174 7.44 -6.12 2.60
N SER A 175 7.40 -7.44 2.72
CA SER A 175 6.53 -8.30 1.92
C SER A 175 5.04 -7.98 2.08
N CYS A 176 4.23 -8.40 1.11
CA CYS A 176 2.77 -8.22 1.13
C CYS A 176 2.10 -8.79 2.38
N ASN A 177 2.57 -9.95 2.87
CA ASN A 177 2.07 -10.55 4.11
C ASN A 177 2.45 -9.70 5.33
N THR A 178 3.69 -9.27 5.41
CA THR A 178 4.20 -8.42 6.49
C THR A 178 3.51 -7.07 6.50
N THR A 179 3.28 -6.46 5.33
CA THR A 179 2.50 -5.22 5.19
C THR A 179 1.08 -5.40 5.73
N GLY A 180 0.39 -6.48 5.33
CA GLY A 180 -0.97 -6.77 5.80
C GLY A 180 -1.05 -6.98 7.31
N LEU A 181 -0.13 -7.80 7.86
CA LEU A 181 -0.04 -8.03 9.31
C LEU A 181 0.29 -6.74 10.07
N SER A 182 1.27 -5.98 9.62
CA SER A 182 1.66 -4.73 10.28
C SER A 182 0.54 -3.70 10.28
N ARG A 183 -0.23 -3.58 9.19
CA ARG A 183 -1.37 -2.67 9.12
C ARG A 183 -2.45 -3.01 10.15
N ILE A 184 -2.88 -4.28 10.23
CA ILE A 184 -3.95 -4.67 11.17
C ILE A 184 -3.49 -4.61 12.62
N ILE A 185 -2.27 -5.08 12.90
CA ILE A 185 -1.73 -5.08 14.26
C ILE A 185 -1.51 -3.65 14.76
N SER A 186 -0.90 -2.77 13.97
CA SER A 186 -0.71 -1.36 14.35
C SER A 186 -2.04 -0.61 14.48
N SER A 187 -3.04 -0.97 13.67
CA SER A 187 -4.39 -0.41 13.75
C SER A 187 -5.02 -0.68 15.11
N ILE A 188 -5.04 -1.93 15.53
CA ILE A 188 -5.58 -2.34 16.84
C ILE A 188 -4.71 -1.79 17.97
N GLY A 189 -3.38 -1.86 17.82
CA GLY A 189 -2.41 -1.45 18.82
C GLY A 189 -2.45 0.05 19.20
N ARG A 190 -3.07 0.90 18.36
CA ARG A 190 -3.30 2.31 18.69
C ARG A 190 -4.32 2.50 19.83
N GLY A 191 -5.29 1.62 19.96
CA GLY A 191 -6.37 1.72 20.95
C GLY A 191 -6.29 0.66 22.04
N VAL A 192 -5.71 -0.50 21.77
CA VAL A 192 -5.70 -1.65 22.66
C VAL A 192 -4.29 -2.24 22.75
N ARG A 193 -3.77 -2.41 23.97
CA ARG A 193 -2.48 -3.07 24.16
C ARG A 193 -2.53 -4.51 23.67
N ILE A 194 -1.55 -4.90 22.88
CA ILE A 194 -1.38 -6.26 22.35
C ILE A 194 -0.29 -6.97 23.14
N GLU A 195 -0.57 -8.19 23.61
CA GLU A 195 0.40 -9.02 24.31
C GLU A 195 1.07 -10.05 23.39
N ARG A 196 0.28 -10.70 22.54
CA ARG A 196 0.77 -11.75 21.63
C ARG A 196 -0.10 -11.83 20.38
N VAL A 197 0.52 -12.20 19.25
CA VAL A 197 -0.16 -12.47 17.99
C VAL A 197 0.15 -13.89 17.54
N ILE A 198 -0.87 -14.61 17.12
CA ILE A 198 -0.75 -15.87 16.41
C ILE A 198 -1.41 -15.68 15.04
N ALA A 199 -0.66 -15.93 13.97
CA ALA A 199 -1.17 -15.75 12.61
C ALA A 199 -0.88 -16.97 11.75
N THR A 200 -1.91 -17.46 11.06
CA THR A 200 -1.77 -18.46 10.00
C THR A 200 -1.97 -17.79 8.65
N LEU A 201 -0.96 -17.91 7.79
CA LEU A 201 -0.94 -17.32 6.46
C LEU A 201 -1.27 -18.38 5.41
N ILE A 202 -2.44 -18.26 4.80
CA ILE A 202 -2.89 -19.11 3.69
C ILE A 202 -2.47 -18.38 2.41
N ARG A 203 -1.34 -18.83 1.83
CA ARG A 203 -0.68 -18.14 0.72
C ARG A 203 -1.09 -18.71 -0.62
N ARG A 204 -1.14 -17.86 -1.65
CA ARG A 204 -1.22 -18.34 -3.04
C ARG A 204 -0.05 -19.27 -3.38
N SER A 205 -0.23 -20.08 -4.42
CA SER A 205 0.76 -21.10 -4.82
C SER A 205 2.07 -20.50 -5.32
N THR A 206 1.99 -19.62 -6.32
CA THR A 206 3.14 -18.98 -6.96
C THR A 206 2.77 -17.61 -7.52
N ASP A 207 3.77 -16.86 -8.01
CA ASP A 207 3.53 -15.71 -8.86
C ASP A 207 2.85 -16.10 -10.17
N PRO A 208 1.99 -15.24 -10.75
CA PRO A 208 1.37 -15.51 -12.05
C PRO A 208 2.38 -15.83 -13.16
N ASP A 209 3.59 -15.29 -13.05
CA ASP A 209 4.68 -15.55 -14.00
C ASP A 209 5.36 -16.92 -13.80
N GLU A 210 5.09 -17.57 -12.69
CA GLU A 210 5.64 -18.88 -12.31
C GLU A 210 4.53 -19.92 -12.09
N SER A 211 3.40 -19.75 -12.75
CA SER A 211 2.18 -20.57 -12.55
C SER A 211 2.42 -22.08 -12.70
N SER A 212 3.43 -22.49 -13.47
CA SER A 212 3.82 -23.89 -13.62
C SER A 212 4.55 -24.50 -12.41
N LYS A 213 4.95 -23.70 -11.41
CA LYS A 213 5.73 -24.14 -10.26
C LYS A 213 4.91 -24.34 -8.98
N GLY A 214 3.61 -24.00 -9.00
CA GLY A 214 2.76 -24.05 -7.81
C GLY A 214 2.22 -25.45 -7.49
N PRO A 215 1.75 -25.66 -6.25
CA PRO A 215 1.07 -26.89 -5.89
C PRO A 215 -0.25 -27.04 -6.68
N ILE A 216 -0.52 -28.27 -7.10
CA ILE A 216 -1.77 -28.73 -7.69
C ILE A 216 -2.31 -29.81 -6.77
N ASP A 217 -3.56 -29.77 -6.38
CA ASP A 217 -4.23 -30.74 -5.49
C ASP A 217 -3.50 -31.00 -4.16
N SER A 218 -2.76 -30.02 -3.65
CA SER A 218 -2.04 -30.17 -2.38
C SER A 218 -1.99 -28.85 -1.61
N ILE A 219 -1.83 -28.96 -0.29
CA ILE A 219 -1.50 -27.85 0.61
C ILE A 219 -0.05 -28.09 1.06
N VAL A 220 0.82 -27.09 0.85
CA VAL A 220 2.25 -27.21 1.14
C VAL A 220 2.60 -26.27 2.30
N PRO A 221 3.08 -26.79 3.45
CA PRO A 221 3.67 -25.95 4.51
C PRO A 221 4.85 -25.12 3.96
N ASP A 222 4.98 -23.88 4.41
CA ASP A 222 5.95 -22.92 3.85
C ASP A 222 6.52 -21.97 4.92
N PRO A 223 7.52 -22.39 5.68
CA PRO A 223 8.23 -23.68 5.72
C PRO A 223 7.51 -24.74 6.55
N LEU A 224 8.10 -25.95 6.61
CA LEU A 224 7.66 -27.01 7.53
C LEU A 224 7.92 -26.67 8.99
N SER A 225 8.99 -25.93 9.27
CA SER A 225 9.37 -25.50 10.62
C SER A 225 8.57 -24.28 11.07
N LEU A 226 8.29 -24.21 12.38
CA LEU A 226 7.64 -23.08 13.01
C LEU A 226 8.60 -22.40 14.01
N PRO A 227 8.47 -21.07 14.19
CA PRO A 227 7.65 -20.13 13.42
C PRO A 227 8.14 -19.94 11.98
N SER A 228 7.27 -19.49 11.07
CA SER A 228 7.71 -19.10 9.74
C SER A 228 8.43 -17.74 9.77
N HIS A 229 9.30 -17.46 8.80
CA HIS A 229 10.09 -16.23 8.69
C HIS A 229 9.26 -14.93 8.73
N HIS A 230 7.94 -14.99 8.46
CA HIS A 230 7.07 -13.83 8.51
C HIS A 230 6.98 -13.21 9.91
N ALA A 231 7.17 -13.99 11.00
CA ALA A 231 7.19 -13.45 12.35
C ALA A 231 8.38 -12.49 12.54
N ASP A 232 9.56 -12.90 12.09
CA ASP A 232 10.78 -12.09 12.20
C ASP A 232 10.67 -10.85 11.29
N ASP A 233 10.11 -11.02 10.10
CA ASP A 233 9.89 -9.91 9.17
C ASP A 233 8.93 -8.85 9.75
N VAL A 234 7.84 -9.27 10.43
CA VAL A 234 6.94 -8.33 11.15
C VAL A 234 7.68 -7.59 12.26
N ARG A 235 8.59 -8.26 12.99
CA ARG A 235 9.38 -7.62 14.06
C ARG A 235 10.34 -6.56 13.55
N THR A 236 10.70 -6.55 12.27
CA THR A 236 11.51 -5.47 11.69
C THR A 236 10.73 -4.16 11.52
N VAL A 237 9.40 -4.21 11.61
CA VAL A 237 8.48 -3.06 11.52
C VAL A 237 7.84 -2.77 12.88
N LEU A 238 7.39 -3.82 13.59
CA LEU A 238 6.76 -3.74 14.91
C LEU A 238 7.69 -4.34 15.96
N HIS A 239 8.64 -3.53 16.41
CA HIS A 239 9.71 -3.97 17.29
C HIS A 239 9.20 -4.54 18.61
N GLY A 240 9.80 -5.66 19.04
CA GLY A 240 9.48 -6.31 20.30
C GLY A 240 8.12 -7.01 20.36
N LEU A 241 7.38 -7.10 19.25
CA LEU A 241 6.10 -7.81 19.20
C LEU A 241 6.29 -9.31 19.43
N ASP A 242 5.56 -9.87 20.39
CA ASP A 242 5.45 -11.33 20.54
C ASP A 242 4.48 -11.87 19.48
N ILE A 243 5.04 -12.41 18.40
CA ILE A 243 4.29 -12.95 17.26
C ILE A 243 4.84 -14.31 16.85
N VAL A 244 3.92 -15.24 16.58
CA VAL A 244 4.20 -16.56 15.98
C VAL A 244 3.39 -16.68 14.70
N THR A 245 4.05 -17.12 13.63
CA THR A 245 3.38 -17.30 12.33
C THR A 245 3.57 -18.72 11.81
N ALA A 246 2.52 -19.28 11.20
CA ALA A 246 2.55 -20.46 10.34
C ALA A 246 2.13 -20.05 8.94
N ALA A 247 2.64 -20.73 7.92
CA ALA A 247 2.24 -20.45 6.55
C ALA A 247 2.07 -21.74 5.73
N VAL A 248 1.08 -21.71 4.84
CA VAL A 248 0.82 -22.79 3.87
C VAL A 248 0.59 -22.19 2.49
N LYS A 249 1.03 -22.87 1.44
CA LYS A 249 0.67 -22.58 0.04
C LYS A 249 -0.51 -23.43 -0.38
N VAL A 250 -1.48 -22.80 -1.02
CA VAL A 250 -2.70 -23.45 -1.54
C VAL A 250 -2.85 -23.21 -3.05
N PRO A 251 -3.59 -24.05 -3.79
CA PRO A 251 -3.73 -23.95 -5.26
C PRO A 251 -4.60 -22.78 -5.70
N VAL A 252 -4.25 -21.55 -5.31
CA VAL A 252 -4.87 -20.30 -5.78
C VAL A 252 -3.79 -19.37 -6.30
N THR A 253 -4.14 -18.50 -7.21
CA THR A 253 -3.16 -17.60 -7.87
C THR A 253 -3.22 -16.16 -7.36
N ARG A 254 -4.28 -15.80 -6.65
CA ARG A 254 -4.48 -14.42 -6.17
C ARG A 254 -4.99 -14.40 -4.75
N MET A 255 -4.53 -13.39 -4.04
CA MET A 255 -4.76 -13.10 -2.63
C MET A 255 -4.19 -14.14 -1.67
N HIS A 256 -3.72 -13.65 -0.57
CA HIS A 256 -3.45 -14.42 0.65
C HIS A 256 -4.59 -14.19 1.62
N VAL A 257 -4.84 -15.14 2.50
CA VAL A 257 -5.74 -14.98 3.64
C VAL A 257 -4.93 -15.17 4.91
N HIS A 258 -5.12 -14.28 5.89
CA HIS A 258 -4.55 -14.45 7.21
C HIS A 258 -5.66 -14.76 8.20
N SER A 259 -5.48 -15.80 9.01
CA SER A 259 -6.27 -16.08 10.20
C SER A 259 -5.47 -15.61 11.42
N LEU A 260 -6.03 -14.69 12.18
CA LEU A 260 -5.36 -14.02 13.31
C LEU A 260 -6.08 -14.33 14.63
N ALA A 261 -5.26 -14.59 15.64
CA ALA A 261 -5.65 -14.56 17.04
C ALA A 261 -4.70 -13.60 17.76
N ILE A 262 -5.24 -12.53 18.35
CA ILE A 262 -4.48 -11.45 19.00
C ILE A 262 -4.84 -11.42 20.47
N LYS A 263 -3.89 -11.74 21.35
CA LYS A 263 -4.06 -11.62 22.81
C LYS A 263 -4.02 -10.15 23.19
N LEU A 264 -5.09 -9.71 23.82
CA LEU A 264 -5.24 -8.34 24.30
C LEU A 264 -4.69 -8.20 25.71
N GLY A 265 -3.93 -7.17 25.97
CA GLY A 265 -3.34 -6.85 27.27
C GLY A 265 -4.26 -5.99 28.15
N GLN A 266 -5.50 -5.77 27.73
CA GLN A 266 -6.54 -5.07 28.46
C GLN A 266 -7.91 -5.55 27.99
N ALA A 267 -8.95 -5.30 28.80
CA ALA A 267 -10.32 -5.58 28.39
C ALA A 267 -10.71 -4.70 27.18
N ALA A 268 -11.24 -5.33 26.14
CA ALA A 268 -11.81 -4.65 24.98
C ALA A 268 -12.97 -5.49 24.44
N SER A 269 -13.94 -4.84 23.83
CA SER A 269 -15.08 -5.47 23.19
C SER A 269 -14.81 -5.68 21.68
N THR A 270 -15.67 -6.45 21.01
CA THR A 270 -15.65 -6.56 19.54
C THR A 270 -15.85 -5.19 18.89
N SER A 271 -16.68 -4.31 19.47
CA SER A 271 -16.88 -2.95 18.95
C SER A 271 -15.59 -2.14 19.00
N ASP A 272 -14.84 -2.17 20.11
CA ASP A 272 -13.58 -1.43 20.22
C ASP A 272 -12.55 -1.84 19.16
N ILE A 273 -12.49 -3.15 18.85
CA ILE A 273 -11.64 -3.66 17.78
C ILE A 273 -12.16 -3.20 16.41
N MET A 274 -13.47 -3.25 16.18
CA MET A 274 -14.08 -2.81 14.92
C MET A 274 -13.87 -1.31 14.67
N ASP A 275 -13.99 -0.48 15.70
CA ASP A 275 -13.77 0.97 15.63
C ASP A 275 -12.29 1.28 15.29
N SER A 276 -11.37 0.55 15.92
CA SER A 276 -9.93 0.66 15.63
C SER A 276 -9.61 0.33 14.18
N ILE A 277 -10.22 -0.73 13.64
CA ILE A 277 -10.04 -1.17 12.25
C ILE A 277 -10.71 -0.19 11.29
N GLY A 278 -11.98 0.17 11.53
CA GLY A 278 -12.81 1.01 10.66
C GLY A 278 -12.27 2.44 10.52
N SER A 279 -11.64 2.98 11.57
CA SER A 279 -11.00 4.30 11.54
C SER A 279 -9.62 4.31 10.85
N SER A 280 -9.08 3.14 10.52
CA SER A 280 -7.72 3.03 9.97
C SER A 280 -7.69 3.23 8.47
N ARG A 281 -6.63 3.90 7.99
CA ARG A 281 -6.35 4.04 6.56
C ARG A 281 -6.05 2.67 5.95
N ARG A 282 -6.36 2.50 4.66
CA ARG A 282 -5.95 1.35 3.86
C ARG A 282 -6.39 -0.01 4.44
N ILE A 283 -7.51 0.02 5.17
CA ILE A 283 -8.23 -1.17 5.61
C ILE A 283 -9.69 -1.03 5.17
N LEU A 284 -10.23 -2.06 4.52
CA LEU A 284 -11.61 -2.13 4.10
C LEU A 284 -12.33 -3.27 4.79
N LEU A 285 -13.53 -2.97 5.31
CA LEU A 285 -14.42 -3.94 5.93
C LEU A 285 -15.37 -4.52 4.87
N PHE A 286 -15.45 -5.84 4.78
CA PHE A 286 -16.30 -6.57 3.86
C PHE A 286 -17.31 -7.42 4.65
N ARG A 287 -18.60 -7.36 4.26
CA ARG A 287 -19.68 -8.11 4.91
C ARG A 287 -20.12 -9.28 4.05
N GLY A 288 -20.36 -10.42 4.68
CA GLY A 288 -20.91 -11.59 4.00
C GLY A 288 -22.34 -11.35 3.50
N SER A 289 -23.13 -10.49 4.19
CA SER A 289 -24.46 -10.04 3.75
C SER A 289 -24.44 -9.29 2.44
N ASP A 290 -23.34 -8.57 2.15
CA ASP A 290 -23.16 -7.80 0.92
C ASP A 290 -22.60 -8.67 -0.23
N GLY A 291 -22.48 -9.98 -0.01
CA GLY A 291 -22.02 -10.95 -1.00
C GLY A 291 -20.53 -11.28 -0.92
N PHE A 292 -19.75 -10.65 -0.03
CA PHE A 292 -18.29 -10.86 0.07
C PHE A 292 -17.94 -12.11 0.90
N ARG A 293 -18.10 -13.30 0.30
CA ARG A 293 -17.86 -14.59 0.97
C ARG A 293 -16.57 -15.27 0.55
N SER A 294 -15.82 -14.69 -0.37
CA SER A 294 -14.57 -15.24 -0.89
C SER A 294 -13.62 -14.16 -1.39
N THR A 295 -12.34 -14.51 -1.55
CA THR A 295 -11.34 -13.65 -2.17
C THR A 295 -11.69 -13.31 -3.64
N SER A 296 -12.40 -14.17 -4.34
CA SER A 296 -12.84 -13.92 -5.73
C SER A 296 -13.77 -12.71 -5.83
N GLN A 297 -14.74 -12.59 -4.92
CA GLN A 297 -15.67 -11.46 -4.87
C GLN A 297 -14.98 -10.16 -4.47
N ILE A 298 -14.00 -10.23 -3.54
CA ILE A 298 -13.16 -9.08 -3.20
C ILE A 298 -12.35 -8.63 -4.43
N MET A 299 -11.79 -9.56 -5.19
CA MET A 299 -11.04 -9.25 -6.42
C MET A 299 -11.93 -8.68 -7.52
N ASP A 300 -13.17 -9.13 -7.60
CA ASP A 300 -14.16 -8.61 -8.54
C ASP A 300 -14.52 -7.16 -8.19
N TYR A 301 -14.82 -6.90 -6.93
CA TYR A 301 -15.02 -5.55 -6.41
C TYR A 301 -13.81 -4.63 -6.67
N ALA A 302 -12.57 -5.13 -6.49
CA ALA A 302 -11.37 -4.34 -6.77
C ALA A 302 -11.30 -3.88 -8.24
N ARG A 303 -11.82 -4.67 -9.19
CA ARG A 303 -11.92 -4.28 -10.61
C ARG A 303 -12.99 -3.20 -10.82
N GLU A 304 -14.15 -3.31 -10.14
CA GLU A 304 -15.22 -2.32 -10.21
C GLU A 304 -14.82 -0.95 -9.66
N LEU A 305 -13.85 -0.88 -8.74
CA LEU A 305 -13.30 0.38 -8.26
C LEU A 305 -12.65 1.24 -9.36
N ASN A 306 -12.32 0.64 -10.49
CA ASN A 306 -11.75 1.31 -11.68
C ASN A 306 -10.68 2.34 -11.34
N ARG A 307 -9.70 1.94 -10.54
CA ARG A 307 -8.65 2.83 -10.01
C ARG A 307 -7.78 3.41 -11.12
N PRO A 308 -7.15 4.59 -10.91
CA PRO A 308 -6.37 5.30 -11.93
C PRO A 308 -5.28 4.46 -12.59
N ALA A 309 -4.67 3.51 -11.88
CA ALA A 309 -3.66 2.60 -12.46
C ALA A 309 -4.25 1.51 -13.37
N GLY A 310 -5.56 1.31 -13.39
CA GLY A 310 -6.28 0.48 -14.38
C GLY A 310 -6.01 -1.03 -14.31
N ARG A 311 -5.57 -1.58 -13.16
CA ARG A 311 -5.20 -3.01 -13.03
C ARG A 311 -6.16 -3.86 -12.21
N GLY A 312 -7.23 -3.28 -11.67
CA GLY A 312 -8.11 -3.94 -10.72
C GLY A 312 -7.39 -4.31 -9.42
N ASP A 313 -6.50 -3.43 -8.98
CA ASP A 313 -5.70 -3.60 -7.77
C ASP A 313 -6.50 -3.25 -6.51
N LEU A 314 -6.28 -3.98 -5.42
CA LEU A 314 -6.75 -3.64 -4.08
C LEU A 314 -5.53 -3.27 -3.23
N TYR A 315 -5.36 -1.98 -2.96
CA TYR A 315 -4.25 -1.45 -2.17
C TYR A 315 -4.47 -1.58 -0.66
N GLU A 316 -5.72 -1.74 -0.26
CA GLU A 316 -6.14 -1.89 1.11
C GLU A 316 -6.06 -3.35 1.57
N LEU A 317 -5.89 -3.52 2.88
CA LEU A 317 -6.13 -4.80 3.53
C LEU A 317 -7.64 -5.03 3.64
N ALA A 318 -8.12 -6.15 3.13
CA ALA A 318 -9.50 -6.58 3.30
C ALA A 318 -9.68 -7.28 4.64
N VAL A 319 -10.73 -6.95 5.38
CA VAL A 319 -11.12 -7.63 6.62
C VAL A 319 -12.56 -8.09 6.49
N TRP A 320 -12.82 -9.38 6.68
CA TRP A 320 -14.20 -9.85 6.80
C TRP A 320 -14.77 -9.47 8.16
N GLN A 321 -15.69 -8.49 8.15
CA GLN A 321 -16.31 -7.94 9.35
C GLN A 321 -16.95 -9.02 10.21
N ASP A 322 -17.64 -9.96 9.59
CA ASP A 322 -18.33 -11.08 10.26
C ASP A 322 -17.37 -12.02 10.99
N SER A 323 -16.07 -11.98 10.68
CA SER A 323 -15.05 -12.79 11.34
C SER A 323 -14.46 -12.16 12.60
N VAL A 324 -14.72 -10.85 12.82
CA VAL A 324 -14.17 -10.13 13.96
C VAL A 324 -14.95 -10.46 15.23
N SER A 325 -14.26 -11.00 16.22
CA SER A 325 -14.87 -11.31 17.52
C SER A 325 -13.84 -11.22 18.64
N VAL A 326 -14.29 -10.87 19.84
CA VAL A 326 -13.46 -10.91 21.05
C VAL A 326 -14.03 -11.94 22.01
N ARG A 327 -13.18 -12.89 22.44
CA ARG A 327 -13.52 -13.94 23.42
C ARG A 327 -12.31 -14.23 24.31
N ASP A 328 -12.52 -14.31 25.59
CA ASP A 328 -11.51 -14.68 26.61
C ASP A 328 -10.21 -13.84 26.53
N GLY A 329 -10.36 -12.55 26.18
CA GLY A 329 -9.23 -11.62 26.00
C GLY A 329 -8.42 -11.85 24.72
N TRP A 330 -9.00 -12.53 23.74
CA TRP A 330 -8.44 -12.68 22.40
C TRP A 330 -9.36 -12.05 21.35
N ALA A 331 -8.78 -11.29 20.45
CA ALA A 331 -9.46 -10.85 19.23
C ALA A 331 -9.13 -11.81 18.10
N TYR A 332 -10.16 -12.28 17.41
CA TYR A 332 -10.07 -13.17 16.26
C TYR A 332 -10.54 -12.46 15.01
N MET A 333 -9.90 -12.69 13.88
CA MET A 333 -10.32 -12.14 12.58
C MET A 333 -9.69 -12.86 11.40
N MET A 334 -10.31 -12.69 10.24
CA MET A 334 -9.76 -13.09 8.94
C MET A 334 -9.56 -11.87 8.07
N THR A 335 -8.37 -11.77 7.47
CA THR A 335 -8.03 -10.70 6.53
C THR A 335 -7.60 -11.29 5.20
N ALA A 336 -7.67 -10.48 4.14
CA ALA A 336 -7.17 -10.88 2.83
C ALA A 336 -6.29 -9.79 2.21
N VAL A 337 -5.21 -10.24 1.57
CA VAL A 337 -4.16 -9.40 0.99
C VAL A 337 -4.08 -9.61 -0.50
N HIS A 338 -4.22 -8.53 -1.29
CA HIS A 338 -3.86 -8.58 -2.70
C HIS A 338 -2.34 -8.43 -2.83
N GLN A 339 -1.65 -9.55 -2.98
CA GLN A 339 -0.19 -9.65 -2.85
C GLN A 339 0.61 -8.79 -3.85
N GLU A 340 0.02 -8.49 -5.01
CA GLU A 340 0.70 -7.72 -6.04
C GLU A 340 0.54 -6.19 -5.87
N SER A 341 -0.39 -5.75 -5.04
CA SER A 341 -0.76 -4.32 -4.98
C SER A 341 -0.67 -3.69 -3.60
N ILE A 342 -0.82 -4.45 -2.51
CA ILE A 342 -0.83 -3.89 -1.16
C ILE A 342 0.45 -3.11 -0.82
N VAL A 343 1.59 -3.48 -1.41
CA VAL A 343 2.90 -2.83 -1.21
C VAL A 343 3.11 -1.59 -2.10
N VAL A 344 2.27 -1.38 -3.10
CA VAL A 344 2.46 -0.26 -4.05
C VAL A 344 2.39 1.11 -3.38
N PRO A 345 1.37 1.43 -2.55
CA PRO A 345 1.36 2.69 -1.82
C PRO A 345 2.52 2.81 -0.83
N GLU A 346 3.01 1.70 -0.26
CA GLU A 346 4.17 1.70 0.62
C GLU A 346 5.44 2.15 -0.12
N ASN A 347 5.65 1.69 -1.35
CA ASN A 347 6.78 2.12 -2.19
C ASN A 347 6.73 3.62 -2.48
N VAL A 348 5.54 4.16 -2.82
CA VAL A 348 5.36 5.59 -3.08
C VAL A 348 5.62 6.42 -1.81
N ASP A 349 5.12 5.98 -0.66
CA ASP A 349 5.34 6.64 0.62
C ASP A 349 6.80 6.52 1.10
N ALA A 350 7.47 5.39 0.84
CA ALA A 350 8.89 5.22 1.14
C ALA A 350 9.77 6.20 0.34
N ILE A 351 9.43 6.46 -0.93
CA ILE A 351 10.09 7.51 -1.71
C ILE A 351 9.96 8.85 -0.98
N ARG A 352 8.75 9.26 -0.60
CA ARG A 352 8.53 10.53 0.10
C ARG A 352 9.21 10.58 1.46
N ALA A 353 9.16 9.50 2.23
CA ALA A 353 9.84 9.40 3.52
C ALA A 353 11.34 9.62 3.38
N SER A 354 11.98 9.05 2.34
CA SER A 354 13.41 9.20 2.10
C SER A 354 13.83 10.65 1.82
N PHE A 355 12.92 11.50 1.32
CA PHE A 355 13.12 12.93 1.13
C PHE A 355 12.53 13.79 2.27
N GLY A 356 12.06 13.18 3.36
CA GLY A 356 11.63 13.87 4.56
C GLY A 356 10.24 14.50 4.47
N VAL A 357 9.37 13.99 3.61
CA VAL A 357 7.94 14.38 3.58
C VAL A 357 7.23 13.77 4.78
N GLU A 358 6.44 14.58 5.48
CA GLU A 358 5.69 14.16 6.66
C GLU A 358 4.66 13.05 6.34
N ALA A 359 4.46 12.11 7.29
CA ALA A 359 3.65 10.92 7.12
C ALA A 359 2.22 11.19 6.63
N ALA A 360 1.53 12.16 7.26
CA ALA A 360 0.15 12.48 6.89
C ALA A 360 0.07 13.04 5.46
N ALA A 361 0.97 13.95 5.11
CA ALA A 361 1.01 14.57 3.77
C ALA A 361 1.33 13.53 2.69
N SER A 362 2.29 12.63 2.96
CA SER A 362 2.65 11.55 2.07
C SER A 362 1.47 10.61 1.80
N MET A 363 0.88 10.07 2.87
CA MET A 363 -0.23 9.14 2.75
C MET A 363 -1.48 9.78 2.12
N ASP A 364 -1.78 11.07 2.39
CA ASP A 364 -2.91 11.77 1.77
C ASP A 364 -2.70 11.92 0.25
N ALA A 365 -1.49 12.28 -0.17
CA ALA A 365 -1.14 12.39 -1.59
C ALA A 365 -1.20 11.04 -2.30
N THR A 366 -0.64 10.00 -1.69
CA THR A 366 -0.65 8.63 -2.22
C THR A 366 -2.06 8.08 -2.32
N ASP A 367 -2.86 8.20 -1.24
CA ASP A 367 -4.23 7.68 -1.19
C ASP A 367 -5.10 8.36 -2.25
N SER A 368 -4.98 9.69 -2.38
CA SER A 368 -5.73 10.48 -3.38
C SER A 368 -5.35 10.08 -4.81
N SER A 369 -4.07 10.00 -5.13
CA SER A 369 -3.59 9.73 -6.50
C SER A 369 -3.88 8.30 -6.97
N LEU A 370 -3.87 7.34 -6.06
CA LEU A 370 -4.15 5.94 -6.34
C LEU A 370 -5.64 5.56 -6.24
N GLY A 371 -6.49 6.49 -5.80
CA GLY A 371 -7.90 6.23 -5.58
C GLY A 371 -8.15 5.24 -4.44
N ILE A 372 -7.32 5.29 -3.39
CA ILE A 372 -7.50 4.46 -2.20
C ILE A 372 -8.73 4.95 -1.45
N VAL A 373 -9.65 4.03 -1.16
CA VAL A 373 -10.89 4.34 -0.48
C VAL A 373 -10.77 4.08 1.02
N ARG A 374 -11.61 4.72 1.80
CA ARG A 374 -11.79 4.44 3.24
C ARG A 374 -13.08 3.67 3.43
N SER A 375 -13.12 2.79 4.41
CA SER A 375 -14.39 2.22 4.84
C SER A 375 -15.35 3.36 5.18
N PRO A 376 -16.63 3.30 4.72
CA PRO A 376 -17.64 4.19 5.26
C PRO A 376 -17.59 4.08 6.79
N SER A 377 -17.59 5.22 7.48
CA SER A 377 -17.79 5.21 8.95
C SER A 377 -19.04 4.41 9.24
N ALA A 378 -18.92 3.41 10.11
CA ALA A 378 -20.00 2.51 10.50
C ALA A 378 -21.13 3.28 11.17
#